data_193e993bd17c07e8efff8b6115499528
#
_entry.id   193e993bd17c07e8efff8b6115499528
#
_cell.length_a   1.000
_cell.length_b   1.000
_cell.length_c   1.000
_cell.angle_alpha   90.00
_cell.angle_beta   90.00
_cell.angle_gamma   90.00
#
_symmetry.space_group_name_H-M   'P 1'
#
loop_
_entity.id
_entity.type
_entity.pdbx_description
1 polymer ?
#
loop_
_entity_poly.entity_id
_entity_poly.type
_entity_poly.pdbx_seq_one_letter_code
_entity_poly.pdbx_strand_id
1 'polypeptide(L)'
;MDEEINTRYVENKPYSFGGKYRIYKAYAKKDVDKALQKSDIYSRFKQHRRAKSFSPIYVYRKRELFQSDTVFFTTPELVEANHGYKYLFTTIDVFTKMAWVYPMKDNKCKTVMTCFQDILRTCGDKPERLNSDRGSELVCKQFATFLKDNKIHHYLSYSLRKCPVIERFNLTFQRLLYKMMKQHNSYEWTQFVDRAMNIYLNRRHRTIKMSPLEAEKDENEPIVRRHSLRNIEKLR
;
A
#
# COMPACT_ATOMS: atom_id res chain seq x y z
N MET A 1 -30.32 -5.99 -31.22
CA MET A 1 -30.15 -6.40 -29.81
C MET A 1 -28.78 -6.01 -29.25
N ASP A 2 -27.63 -6.45 -29.82
CA ASP A 2 -26.29 -6.02 -29.32
C ASP A 2 -26.10 -4.49 -29.39
N GLU A 3 -26.50 -3.84 -30.50
CA GLU A 3 -26.47 -2.38 -30.66
C GLU A 3 -27.40 -1.68 -29.67
N GLU A 4 -28.61 -2.18 -29.49
CA GLU A 4 -29.59 -1.61 -28.56
C GLU A 4 -29.09 -1.68 -27.10
N ILE A 5 -28.43 -2.77 -26.69
CA ILE A 5 -27.84 -2.91 -25.37
C ILE A 5 -26.67 -1.94 -25.20
N ASN A 6 -25.81 -1.79 -26.22
CA ASN A 6 -24.70 -0.84 -26.20
C ASN A 6 -25.20 0.61 -26.19
N THR A 7 -26.23 0.95 -26.98
CA THR A 7 -26.85 2.27 -26.97
C THR A 7 -27.40 2.60 -25.60
N ARG A 8 -28.10 1.68 -24.94
CA ARG A 8 -28.56 1.86 -23.56
C ARG A 8 -27.45 2.00 -22.53
N TYR A 9 -26.31 1.36 -22.77
CA TYR A 9 -25.15 1.49 -21.89
C TYR A 9 -24.54 2.92 -21.91
N VAL A 10 -24.55 3.59 -23.08
CA VAL A 10 -23.98 4.94 -23.28
C VAL A 10 -25.03 6.06 -23.28
N GLU A 11 -26.34 5.76 -23.32
CA GLU A 11 -27.39 6.78 -23.21
C GLU A 11 -27.28 7.55 -21.88
N ASN A 12 -27.55 8.86 -21.94
CA ASN A 12 -27.47 9.75 -20.78
C ASN A 12 -28.67 9.56 -19.82
N LYS A 13 -28.75 8.41 -19.18
CA LYS A 13 -29.77 8.00 -18.20
C LYS A 13 -29.15 7.68 -16.86
N PRO A 14 -29.89 7.66 -15.76
CA PRO A 14 -29.32 7.37 -14.40
C PRO A 14 -28.59 6.05 -14.24
N TYR A 15 -28.76 5.11 -15.16
CA TYR A 15 -28.07 3.80 -15.18
C TYR A 15 -26.96 3.70 -16.23
N SER A 16 -26.76 4.74 -17.07
CA SER A 16 -25.70 4.75 -18.09
C SER A 16 -24.33 4.62 -17.44
N PHE A 17 -23.42 3.92 -18.11
CA PHE A 17 -22.08 3.56 -17.60
C PHE A 17 -22.08 2.82 -16.26
N GLY A 18 -23.25 2.32 -15.83
CA GLY A 18 -23.38 1.55 -14.58
C GLY A 18 -22.93 0.10 -14.72
N GLY A 19 -22.92 -0.61 -13.59
CA GLY A 19 -22.61 -2.05 -13.59
C GLY A 19 -23.67 -2.86 -14.36
N LYS A 20 -23.23 -3.93 -15.04
CA LYS A 20 -24.05 -4.82 -15.89
C LYS A 20 -25.34 -5.32 -15.22
N TYR A 21 -25.36 -5.47 -13.91
CA TYR A 21 -26.55 -5.88 -13.15
C TYR A 21 -27.77 -4.96 -13.30
N ARG A 22 -27.56 -3.68 -13.63
CA ARG A 22 -28.65 -2.73 -13.89
C ARG A 22 -29.33 -3.01 -15.24
N ILE A 23 -28.57 -3.51 -16.20
CA ILE A 23 -29.03 -3.83 -17.55
C ILE A 23 -29.74 -5.20 -17.55
N TYR A 24 -29.32 -6.14 -16.70
CA TYR A 24 -29.98 -7.46 -16.55
C TYR A 24 -31.46 -7.41 -16.17
N LYS A 25 -31.94 -6.27 -15.68
CA LYS A 25 -33.38 -6.08 -15.40
C LYS A 25 -34.24 -5.99 -16.68
N ALA A 26 -33.62 -5.61 -17.79
CA ALA A 26 -34.33 -5.38 -19.07
C ALA A 26 -34.00 -6.42 -20.15
N TYR A 27 -32.89 -7.15 -20.02
CA TYR A 27 -32.41 -8.10 -21.03
C TYR A 27 -31.85 -9.36 -20.39
N ALA A 28 -31.87 -10.46 -21.16
CA ALA A 28 -31.28 -11.70 -20.70
C ALA A 28 -29.76 -11.56 -20.41
N LYS A 29 -29.31 -12.12 -19.31
CA LYS A 29 -27.93 -11.99 -18.82
C LYS A 29 -26.88 -12.36 -19.88
N LYS A 30 -27.13 -13.41 -20.68
CA LYS A 30 -26.22 -13.92 -21.73
C LYS A 30 -26.02 -12.87 -22.84
N ASP A 31 -27.08 -12.20 -23.25
CA ASP A 31 -27.06 -11.19 -24.32
C ASP A 31 -26.36 -9.93 -23.85
N VAL A 32 -26.62 -9.49 -22.63
CA VAL A 32 -25.93 -8.34 -22.01
C VAL A 32 -24.42 -8.62 -21.87
N ASP A 33 -24.03 -9.78 -21.39
CA ASP A 33 -22.61 -10.13 -21.23
C ASP A 33 -21.91 -10.17 -22.60
N LYS A 34 -22.55 -10.69 -23.65
CA LYS A 34 -22.03 -10.73 -25.02
C LYS A 34 -21.89 -9.35 -25.65
N ALA A 35 -22.92 -8.52 -25.54
CA ALA A 35 -22.94 -7.15 -26.08
C ALA A 35 -21.89 -6.27 -25.40
N LEU A 36 -21.81 -6.30 -24.07
CA LEU A 36 -20.83 -5.49 -23.32
C LEU A 36 -19.38 -5.94 -23.52
N GLN A 37 -19.11 -7.22 -23.79
CA GLN A 37 -17.77 -7.67 -24.14
C GLN A 37 -17.26 -7.10 -25.46
N LYS A 38 -18.15 -6.80 -26.39
CA LYS A 38 -17.84 -6.14 -27.68
C LYS A 38 -17.69 -4.63 -27.55
N SER A 39 -18.16 -4.03 -26.46
CA SER A 39 -18.07 -2.60 -26.22
C SER A 39 -16.66 -2.20 -25.81
N ASP A 40 -15.99 -1.34 -26.59
CA ASP A 40 -14.69 -0.78 -26.29
C ASP A 40 -14.70 0.00 -24.96
N ILE A 41 -15.71 0.86 -24.78
CA ILE A 41 -15.90 1.66 -23.55
C ILE A 41 -16.02 0.76 -22.32
N TYR A 42 -16.88 -0.26 -22.37
CA TYR A 42 -17.04 -1.19 -21.24
C TYR A 42 -15.76 -1.97 -20.96
N SER A 43 -15.04 -2.41 -22.00
CA SER A 43 -13.80 -3.20 -21.88
C SER A 43 -12.69 -2.39 -21.25
N ARG A 44 -12.53 -1.11 -21.62
CA ARG A 44 -11.49 -0.21 -21.06
C ARG A 44 -11.72 0.11 -19.58
N PHE A 45 -12.97 0.33 -19.18
CA PHE A 45 -13.31 0.78 -17.82
C PHE A 45 -13.85 -0.35 -16.93
N LYS A 46 -13.92 -1.57 -17.43
CA LYS A 46 -14.32 -2.72 -16.63
C LYS A 46 -13.37 -2.92 -15.46
N GLN A 47 -13.91 -2.88 -14.26
CA GLN A 47 -13.13 -3.20 -13.07
C GLN A 47 -12.61 -4.64 -13.18
N HIS A 48 -11.30 -4.82 -13.06
CA HIS A 48 -10.73 -6.16 -12.97
C HIS A 48 -11.33 -6.90 -11.77
N ARG A 49 -11.84 -8.11 -12.03
CA ARG A 49 -12.27 -8.97 -10.93
C ARG A 49 -11.07 -9.23 -10.02
N ARG A 50 -11.24 -8.93 -8.76
CA ARG A 50 -10.23 -9.30 -7.76
C ARG A 50 -10.06 -10.81 -7.83
N ALA A 51 -8.83 -11.29 -7.88
CA ALA A 51 -8.57 -12.72 -7.77
C ALA A 51 -9.26 -13.25 -6.49
N LYS A 52 -9.93 -14.38 -6.61
CA LYS A 52 -10.70 -14.97 -5.50
C LYS A 52 -9.77 -15.55 -4.42
N SER A 53 -8.56 -15.90 -4.78
CA SER A 53 -7.55 -16.42 -3.86
C SER A 53 -6.25 -15.63 -4.00
N PHE A 54 -5.58 -15.37 -2.89
CA PHE A 54 -4.26 -14.77 -2.82
C PHE A 54 -3.39 -15.67 -1.96
N SER A 55 -2.16 -15.87 -2.40
CA SER A 55 -1.16 -16.48 -1.54
C SER A 55 -0.86 -15.51 -0.39
N PRO A 56 -1.13 -15.89 0.85
CA PRO A 56 -0.80 -15.04 1.99
C PRO A 56 0.71 -14.91 2.15
N ILE A 57 1.15 -13.77 2.69
CA ILE A 57 2.55 -13.57 3.04
C ILE A 57 2.79 -14.23 4.40
N TYR A 58 3.68 -15.20 4.44
CA TYR A 58 4.09 -15.89 5.67
C TYR A 58 5.34 -15.24 6.24
N VAL A 59 5.25 -14.78 7.48
CA VAL A 59 6.36 -14.31 8.30
C VAL A 59 6.20 -14.85 9.73
N TYR A 60 7.28 -15.33 10.30
CA TYR A 60 7.25 -16.07 11.57
C TYR A 60 7.90 -15.31 12.72
N ARG A 61 8.75 -14.31 12.41
CA ARG A 61 9.47 -13.50 13.40
C ARG A 61 9.65 -12.06 12.95
N LYS A 62 9.96 -11.19 13.89
CA LYS A 62 10.33 -9.80 13.57
C LYS A 62 11.59 -9.76 12.71
N ARG A 63 11.72 -8.74 11.88
CA ARG A 63 12.85 -8.53 10.93
C ARG A 63 13.00 -9.61 9.84
N GLU A 64 12.07 -10.53 9.73
CA GLU A 64 12.12 -11.52 8.64
C GLU A 64 11.85 -10.88 7.28
N LEU A 65 10.90 -9.96 7.21
CA LEU A 65 10.51 -9.30 5.97
C LEU A 65 10.10 -7.85 6.20
N PHE A 66 10.80 -6.95 5.54
CA PHE A 66 10.36 -5.56 5.38
C PHE A 66 9.69 -5.34 4.02
N GLN A 67 8.73 -4.44 3.98
CA GLN A 67 8.20 -3.87 2.74
C GLN A 67 8.46 -2.37 2.72
N SER A 68 8.91 -1.84 1.57
CA SER A 68 9.14 -0.42 1.38
C SER A 68 8.44 0.10 0.14
N ASP A 69 8.03 1.38 0.20
CA ASP A 69 7.32 2.07 -0.86
C ASP A 69 7.52 3.58 -0.74
N THR A 70 7.23 4.33 -1.80
CA THR A 70 7.27 5.79 -1.81
C THR A 70 5.88 6.36 -2.07
N VAL A 71 5.41 7.18 -1.16
CA VAL A 71 4.14 7.93 -1.29
C VAL A 71 4.40 9.30 -1.88
N PHE A 72 3.53 9.76 -2.76
CA PHE A 72 3.67 11.00 -3.53
C PHE A 72 2.66 12.06 -3.05
N PHE A 73 3.15 13.26 -2.72
CA PHE A 73 2.40 14.47 -2.38
C PHE A 73 2.79 15.59 -3.35
N THR A 74 2.46 15.42 -4.63
CA THR A 74 3.02 16.21 -5.74
C THR A 74 2.12 17.34 -6.25
N THR A 75 0.97 17.59 -5.62
CA THR A 75 0.15 18.76 -5.99
C THR A 75 0.90 20.04 -5.63
N PRO A 76 0.86 21.08 -6.49
CA PRO A 76 1.65 22.31 -6.29
C PRO A 76 1.46 22.92 -4.90
N GLU A 77 0.23 23.01 -4.44
CA GLU A 77 -0.13 23.57 -3.12
C GLU A 77 0.51 22.80 -1.96
N LEU A 78 0.54 21.48 -2.07
CA LEU A 78 1.20 20.65 -1.05
C LEU A 78 2.72 20.80 -1.08
N VAL A 79 3.31 20.90 -2.26
CA VAL A 79 4.77 21.07 -2.41
C VAL A 79 5.23 22.39 -1.85
N GLU A 80 4.51 23.48 -2.16
CA GLU A 80 4.79 24.82 -1.66
C GLU A 80 4.66 24.90 -0.14
N ALA A 81 3.54 24.45 0.40
CA ALA A 81 3.28 24.47 1.84
C ALA A 81 4.26 23.61 2.64
N ASN A 82 4.92 22.64 2.02
CA ASN A 82 5.88 21.75 2.68
C ASN A 82 7.34 22.02 2.28
N HIS A 83 7.70 23.26 1.89
CA HIS A 83 9.08 23.68 1.62
C HIS A 83 9.81 22.76 0.62
N GLY A 84 9.06 22.24 -0.38
CA GLY A 84 9.56 21.34 -1.41
C GLY A 84 9.57 19.85 -1.04
N TYR A 85 9.14 19.47 0.16
CA TYR A 85 8.90 18.07 0.50
C TYR A 85 7.67 17.56 -0.23
N LYS A 86 7.84 16.52 -1.06
CA LYS A 86 6.79 15.99 -1.93
C LYS A 86 6.74 14.46 -2.00
N TYR A 87 7.63 13.79 -1.28
CA TYR A 87 7.69 12.35 -1.19
C TYR A 87 7.75 11.92 0.28
N LEU A 88 7.22 10.75 0.55
CA LEU A 88 7.32 10.12 1.86
C LEU A 88 7.81 8.69 1.63
N PHE A 89 9.06 8.40 1.96
CA PHE A 89 9.57 7.05 1.97
C PHE A 89 9.04 6.32 3.18
N THR A 90 8.51 5.14 2.96
CA THR A 90 7.86 4.32 4.00
C THR A 90 8.43 2.92 4.02
N THR A 91 8.63 2.37 5.20
CA THR A 91 9.03 0.98 5.41
C THR A 91 8.24 0.37 6.56
N ILE A 92 7.86 -0.89 6.45
CA ILE A 92 7.13 -1.61 7.49
C ILE A 92 7.72 -3.01 7.70
N ASP A 93 7.87 -3.42 8.95
CA ASP A 93 8.05 -4.81 9.33
C ASP A 93 6.73 -5.56 9.16
N VAL A 94 6.74 -6.57 8.29
CA VAL A 94 5.51 -7.32 7.97
C VAL A 94 5.01 -8.12 9.17
N PHE A 95 5.86 -8.49 10.11
CA PHE A 95 5.48 -9.23 11.31
C PHE A 95 4.86 -8.32 12.37
N THR A 96 5.65 -7.39 12.91
CA THR A 96 5.25 -6.53 14.04
C THR A 96 4.35 -5.36 13.64
N LYS A 97 4.31 -5.01 12.35
CA LYS A 97 3.70 -3.78 11.81
C LYS A 97 4.41 -2.51 12.27
N MET A 98 5.61 -2.64 12.88
CA MET A 98 6.47 -1.49 13.13
C MET A 98 6.79 -0.80 11.81
N ALA A 99 6.70 0.52 11.77
CA ALA A 99 6.87 1.28 10.54
C ALA A 99 7.78 2.49 10.77
N TRP A 100 8.42 2.90 9.68
CA TRP A 100 9.29 4.09 9.60
C TRP A 100 8.85 4.94 8.42
N VAL A 101 8.90 6.24 8.56
CA VAL A 101 8.53 7.20 7.53
C VAL A 101 9.54 8.33 7.47
N TYR A 102 9.91 8.73 6.26
CA TYR A 102 10.87 9.81 6.01
C TYR A 102 10.36 10.75 4.93
N PRO A 103 10.05 12.02 5.26
CA PRO A 103 9.78 13.05 4.27
C PRO A 103 11.01 13.28 3.38
N MET A 104 10.80 13.39 2.06
CA MET A 104 11.87 13.61 1.08
C MET A 104 11.49 14.71 0.09
N LYS A 105 12.49 15.50 -0.33
CA LYS A 105 12.33 16.52 -1.39
C LYS A 105 12.50 15.93 -2.78
N ASP A 106 13.30 14.89 -2.92
CA ASP A 106 13.49 14.17 -4.17
C ASP A 106 13.34 12.65 -3.96
N ASN A 107 13.11 11.96 -5.07
CA ASN A 107 12.99 10.51 -5.10
C ASN A 107 14.23 9.88 -5.78
N LYS A 108 15.42 10.32 -5.34
CA LYS A 108 16.67 9.79 -5.86
C LYS A 108 17.12 8.57 -5.06
N CYS A 109 17.79 7.65 -5.73
CA CYS A 109 18.39 6.48 -5.13
C CYS A 109 19.20 6.79 -3.86
N LYS A 110 20.05 7.83 -3.90
CA LYS A 110 20.89 8.24 -2.76
C LYS A 110 20.05 8.68 -1.56
N THR A 111 18.98 9.44 -1.80
CA THR A 111 18.09 9.93 -0.74
C THR A 111 17.36 8.76 -0.07
N VAL A 112 16.78 7.86 -0.86
CA VAL A 112 16.12 6.64 -0.35
C VAL A 112 17.11 5.75 0.40
N MET A 113 18.32 5.57 -0.11
CA MET A 113 19.38 4.80 0.55
C MET A 113 19.73 5.40 1.91
N THR A 114 19.86 6.72 2.03
CA THR A 114 20.11 7.40 3.33
C THR A 114 18.96 7.16 4.30
N CYS A 115 17.70 7.28 3.87
CA CYS A 115 16.56 6.97 4.71
C CYS A 115 16.57 5.50 5.18
N PHE A 116 16.90 4.57 4.29
CA PHE A 116 16.96 3.16 4.66
C PHE A 116 18.15 2.84 5.59
N GLN A 117 19.26 3.53 5.45
CA GLN A 117 20.40 3.44 6.41
C GLN A 117 19.97 3.87 7.81
N ASP A 118 19.18 4.93 7.93
CA ASP A 118 18.63 5.39 9.21
C ASP A 118 17.67 4.35 9.81
N ILE A 119 16.85 3.71 8.98
CA ILE A 119 16.00 2.60 9.43
C ILE A 119 16.85 1.48 10.01
N LEU A 120 17.93 1.06 9.31
CA LEU A 120 18.81 -0.01 9.80
C LEU A 120 19.53 0.34 11.10
N ARG A 121 19.79 1.64 11.36
CA ARG A 121 20.36 2.09 12.64
C ARG A 121 19.37 2.04 13.80
N THR A 122 18.10 2.29 13.52
CA THR A 122 17.05 2.45 14.53
C THR A 122 16.20 1.20 14.75
N CYS A 123 16.19 0.25 13.81
CA CYS A 123 15.32 -0.92 13.90
C CYS A 123 15.85 -2.05 14.81
N GLY A 124 17.05 -1.91 15.39
CA GLY A 124 17.75 -2.97 16.12
C GLY A 124 18.41 -3.95 15.16
N ASP A 125 17.80 -5.13 14.96
CA ASP A 125 18.33 -6.12 14.01
C ASP A 125 17.94 -5.79 12.57
N LYS A 126 18.84 -6.10 11.62
CA LYS A 126 18.60 -5.90 10.19
C LYS A 126 17.55 -6.89 9.67
N PRO A 127 16.73 -6.49 8.69
CA PRO A 127 15.81 -7.41 8.05
C PRO A 127 16.56 -8.44 7.20
N GLU A 128 16.04 -9.67 7.16
CA GLU A 128 16.58 -10.70 6.28
C GLU A 128 16.22 -10.44 4.82
N ARG A 129 14.99 -9.96 4.60
CA ARG A 129 14.42 -9.73 3.27
C ARG A 129 13.77 -8.36 3.18
N LEU A 130 13.94 -7.74 2.01
CA LEU A 130 13.20 -6.53 1.63
C LEU A 130 12.37 -6.83 0.39
N ASN A 131 11.09 -6.51 0.44
CA ASN A 131 10.18 -6.53 -0.71
C ASN A 131 9.77 -5.11 -1.07
N SER A 132 9.95 -4.73 -2.32
CA SER A 132 9.49 -3.45 -2.82
C SER A 132 8.81 -3.61 -4.18
N ASP A 133 8.22 -2.52 -4.65
CA ASP A 133 7.83 -2.43 -6.04
C ASP A 133 9.05 -2.13 -6.93
N ARG A 134 8.81 -1.83 -8.23
CA ARG A 134 9.84 -1.50 -9.21
C ARG A 134 10.10 -0.01 -9.33
N GLY A 135 9.95 0.75 -8.26
CA GLY A 135 10.35 2.15 -8.25
C GLY A 135 11.83 2.30 -8.65
N SER A 136 12.14 3.21 -9.55
CA SER A 136 13.50 3.40 -10.06
C SER A 136 14.52 3.68 -8.95
N GLU A 137 14.08 4.30 -7.88
CA GLU A 137 14.85 4.61 -6.67
C GLU A 137 15.22 3.36 -5.86
N LEU A 138 14.37 2.34 -5.90
CA LEU A 138 14.54 1.08 -5.15
C LEU A 138 15.25 -0.01 -5.98
N VAL A 139 15.29 0.13 -7.32
CA VAL A 139 15.96 -0.84 -8.21
C VAL A 139 17.33 -0.35 -8.70
N CYS A 140 17.78 0.80 -8.26
CA CYS A 140 19.07 1.35 -8.66
C CYS A 140 20.25 0.48 -8.19
N LYS A 141 21.33 0.46 -8.98
CA LYS A 141 22.53 -0.34 -8.69
C LYS A 141 23.15 -0.06 -7.31
N GLN A 142 23.18 1.21 -6.91
CA GLN A 142 23.76 1.62 -5.62
C GLN A 142 22.98 1.04 -4.44
N PHE A 143 21.64 1.09 -4.48
CA PHE A 143 20.80 0.52 -3.45
C PHE A 143 20.89 -1.01 -3.41
N ALA A 144 20.94 -1.67 -4.58
CA ALA A 144 21.11 -3.10 -4.67
C ALA A 144 22.46 -3.56 -4.06
N THR A 145 23.56 -2.85 -4.36
CA THR A 145 24.88 -3.11 -3.75
C THR A 145 24.82 -2.92 -2.24
N PHE A 146 24.25 -1.81 -1.77
CA PHE A 146 24.11 -1.53 -0.35
C PHE A 146 23.32 -2.64 0.39
N LEU A 147 22.22 -3.14 -0.17
CA LEU A 147 21.44 -4.22 0.43
C LEU A 147 22.25 -5.53 0.48
N LYS A 148 22.98 -5.85 -0.60
CA LYS A 148 23.87 -7.02 -0.65
C LYS A 148 24.96 -6.98 0.41
N ASP A 149 25.62 -5.82 0.59
CA ASP A 149 26.68 -5.62 1.59
C ASP A 149 26.15 -5.78 3.02
N ASN A 150 24.87 -5.42 3.22
CA ASN A 150 24.17 -5.62 4.48
C ASN A 150 23.53 -7.02 4.64
N LYS A 151 23.72 -7.93 3.66
CA LYS A 151 23.16 -9.29 3.63
C LYS A 151 21.64 -9.33 3.63
N ILE A 152 20.99 -8.30 3.06
CA ILE A 152 19.53 -8.19 2.93
C ILE A 152 19.14 -8.71 1.55
N HIS A 153 18.31 -9.74 1.49
CA HIS A 153 17.80 -10.27 0.23
C HIS A 153 16.66 -9.40 -0.30
N HIS A 154 16.92 -8.66 -1.39
CA HIS A 154 15.92 -7.81 -2.04
C HIS A 154 15.21 -8.56 -3.15
N TYR A 155 13.89 -8.56 -3.14
CA TYR A 155 13.08 -9.09 -4.22
C TYR A 155 11.95 -8.13 -4.61
N LEU A 156 11.65 -8.09 -5.89
CA LEU A 156 10.68 -7.18 -6.49
C LEU A 156 9.35 -7.89 -6.70
N SER A 157 8.26 -7.22 -6.38
CA SER A 157 6.93 -7.74 -6.65
C SER A 157 6.54 -7.52 -8.10
N TYR A 158 6.12 -8.61 -8.77
CA TYR A 158 5.66 -8.63 -10.16
C TYR A 158 4.13 -8.71 -10.29
N SER A 159 3.41 -8.94 -9.21
CA SER A 159 1.97 -9.15 -9.22
C SER A 159 1.18 -7.84 -9.25
N LEU A 160 -0.12 -7.94 -9.57
CA LEU A 160 -1.08 -6.82 -9.48
C LEU A 160 -1.22 -6.26 -8.05
N ARG A 161 -0.84 -7.04 -7.03
CA ARG A 161 -0.71 -6.60 -5.64
C ARG A 161 0.75 -6.70 -5.23
N LYS A 162 1.45 -5.59 -5.41
CA LYS A 162 2.90 -5.54 -5.27
C LYS A 162 3.35 -5.78 -3.81
N CYS A 163 2.98 -4.90 -2.91
CA CYS A 163 3.41 -4.89 -1.50
C CYS A 163 2.21 -4.61 -0.58
N PRO A 164 1.30 -5.58 -0.34
CA PRO A 164 -0.02 -5.31 0.23
C PRO A 164 0.02 -4.81 1.68
N VAL A 165 1.08 -5.09 2.44
CA VAL A 165 1.17 -4.64 3.84
C VAL A 165 1.55 -3.18 3.89
N ILE A 166 2.58 -2.75 3.12
CA ILE A 166 2.97 -1.34 3.05
C ILE A 166 1.89 -0.50 2.36
N GLU A 167 1.24 -0.99 1.31
CA GLU A 167 0.12 -0.29 0.66
C GLU A 167 -1.02 0.00 1.67
N ARG A 168 -1.34 -0.97 2.51
CA ARG A 168 -2.35 -0.81 3.57
C ARG A 168 -1.90 0.19 4.64
N PHE A 169 -0.63 0.15 5.02
CA PHE A 169 -0.03 1.13 5.92
C PHE A 169 -0.12 2.52 5.32
N ASN A 170 0.36 2.72 4.09
CA ASN A 170 0.36 4.00 3.39
C ASN A 170 -1.04 4.61 3.33
N LEU A 171 -2.06 3.82 2.99
CA LEU A 171 -3.45 4.26 3.00
C LEU A 171 -3.92 4.71 4.39
N THR A 172 -3.54 3.99 5.44
CA THR A 172 -3.91 4.33 6.82
C THR A 172 -3.20 5.61 7.27
N PHE A 173 -1.91 5.71 6.97
CA PHE A 173 -1.07 6.84 7.36
C PHE A 173 -1.47 8.13 6.64
N GLN A 174 -1.66 8.08 5.32
CA GLN A 174 -2.17 9.21 4.55
C GLN A 174 -3.52 9.71 5.09
N ARG A 175 -4.44 8.80 5.43
CA ARG A 175 -5.72 9.19 6.03
C ARG A 175 -5.56 9.91 7.37
N LEU A 176 -4.57 9.54 8.19
CA LEU A 176 -4.25 10.26 9.42
C LEU A 176 -3.73 11.66 9.10
N LEU A 177 -2.76 11.78 8.18
CA LEU A 177 -2.22 13.08 7.75
C LEU A 177 -3.33 13.99 7.21
N TYR A 178 -4.16 13.53 6.27
CA TYR A 178 -5.24 14.34 5.71
C TYR A 178 -6.27 14.78 6.75
N LYS A 179 -6.58 13.95 7.75
CA LYS A 179 -7.47 14.34 8.84
C LYS A 179 -6.86 15.44 9.70
N MET A 180 -5.55 15.37 10.02
CA MET A 180 -4.85 16.39 10.77
C MET A 180 -4.74 17.69 9.98
N MET A 181 -4.37 17.63 8.72
CA MET A 181 -4.35 18.78 7.81
C MET A 181 -5.72 19.47 7.78
N LYS A 182 -6.80 18.68 7.61
CA LYS A 182 -8.17 19.23 7.61
C LYS A 182 -8.55 19.84 8.95
N GLN A 183 -8.22 19.19 10.06
CA GLN A 183 -8.50 19.68 11.41
C GLN A 183 -7.82 21.02 11.70
N HIS A 184 -6.58 21.17 11.21
CA HIS A 184 -5.77 22.37 11.42
C HIS A 184 -5.89 23.40 10.28
N ASN A 185 -6.73 23.13 9.27
CA ASN A 185 -6.85 23.92 8.05
C ASN A 185 -5.49 24.29 7.43
N SER A 186 -4.59 23.31 7.36
CA SER A 186 -3.21 23.44 6.88
C SER A 186 -2.90 22.43 5.80
N TYR A 187 -2.12 22.82 4.79
CA TYR A 187 -1.56 21.92 3.76
C TYR A 187 -0.16 21.38 4.15
N GLU A 188 0.36 21.77 5.30
CA GLU A 188 1.69 21.44 5.81
C GLU A 188 1.71 20.03 6.45
N TRP A 189 1.70 18.98 5.61
CA TRP A 189 1.62 17.59 6.08
C TRP A 189 2.87 17.16 6.86
N THR A 190 4.04 17.75 6.56
CA THR A 190 5.31 17.38 7.21
C THR A 190 5.29 17.60 8.72
N GLN A 191 4.63 18.65 9.22
CA GLN A 191 4.50 18.94 10.65
C GLN A 191 3.70 17.87 11.42
N PHE A 192 2.88 17.10 10.74
CA PHE A 192 2.02 16.09 11.35
C PHE A 192 2.61 14.67 11.31
N VAL A 193 3.74 14.46 10.64
CA VAL A 193 4.32 13.12 10.43
C VAL A 193 4.60 12.41 11.75
N ASP A 194 5.30 13.06 12.67
CA ASP A 194 5.66 12.47 13.97
C ASP A 194 4.43 12.15 14.82
N ARG A 195 3.47 13.09 14.85
CA ARG A 195 2.20 12.88 15.56
C ARG A 195 1.39 11.72 14.96
N ALA A 196 1.32 11.63 13.64
CA ALA A 196 0.64 10.54 12.93
C ALA A 196 1.34 9.19 13.18
N MET A 197 2.67 9.17 13.21
CA MET A 197 3.44 7.98 13.54
C MET A 197 3.20 7.54 14.99
N ASN A 198 3.23 8.47 15.94
CA ASN A 198 2.94 8.15 17.34
C ASN A 198 1.54 7.54 17.50
N ILE A 199 0.52 8.09 16.83
CA ILE A 199 -0.84 7.53 16.84
C ILE A 199 -0.86 6.13 16.21
N TYR A 200 -0.18 5.93 15.08
CA TYR A 200 -0.13 4.64 14.41
C TYR A 200 0.56 3.57 15.27
N LEU A 201 1.70 3.88 15.83
CA LEU A 201 2.53 2.95 16.60
C LEU A 201 1.88 2.51 17.91
N ASN A 202 1.09 3.38 18.54
CA ASN A 202 0.38 3.09 19.79
C ASN A 202 -1.02 2.51 19.56
N ARG A 203 -1.53 2.54 18.32
CA ARG A 203 -2.88 2.07 18.02
C ARG A 203 -2.91 0.56 17.86
N ARG A 204 -3.89 -0.12 18.50
CA ARG A 204 -4.15 -1.54 18.33
C ARG A 204 -4.39 -1.90 16.87
N HIS A 205 -3.53 -2.74 16.31
CA HIS A 205 -3.64 -3.22 14.93
C HIS A 205 -4.52 -4.48 14.84
N ARG A 206 -5.48 -4.47 13.89
CA ARG A 206 -6.48 -5.56 13.77
C ARG A 206 -5.88 -6.94 13.58
N THR A 207 -4.79 -7.06 12.81
CA THR A 207 -4.18 -8.36 12.46
C THR A 207 -3.40 -8.96 13.62
N ILE A 208 -2.58 -8.17 14.29
CA ILE A 208 -1.71 -8.63 15.39
C ILE A 208 -2.35 -8.50 16.77
N LYS A 209 -3.52 -7.84 16.87
CA LYS A 209 -4.35 -7.68 18.08
C LYS A 209 -3.69 -6.88 19.22
N MET A 210 -2.61 -6.18 18.92
CA MET A 210 -1.91 -5.26 19.82
C MET A 210 -1.35 -4.09 18.99
N SER A 211 -0.75 -3.10 19.63
CA SER A 211 -0.06 -2.01 18.92
C SER A 211 1.26 -2.49 18.32
N PRO A 212 1.79 -1.83 17.28
CA PRO A 212 3.12 -2.13 16.75
C PRO A 212 4.22 -2.04 17.82
N LEU A 213 4.17 -1.06 18.72
CA LEU A 213 5.14 -0.93 19.81
C LEU A 213 5.07 -2.09 20.81
N GLU A 214 3.88 -2.59 21.13
CA GLU A 214 3.72 -3.80 21.97
C GLU A 214 4.26 -5.03 21.24
N ALA A 215 4.02 -5.13 19.92
CA ALA A 215 4.49 -6.25 19.10
C ALA A 215 6.02 -6.33 18.94
N GLU A 216 6.73 -5.21 19.16
CA GLU A 216 8.21 -5.17 19.15
C GLU A 216 8.84 -5.86 20.36
N LYS A 217 8.12 -5.98 21.46
CA LYS A 217 8.64 -6.64 22.66
C LYS A 217 8.77 -8.14 22.44
N ASP A 218 9.91 -8.71 22.83
CA ASP A 218 10.22 -10.13 22.61
C ASP A 218 9.20 -11.07 23.27
N GLU A 219 8.70 -10.69 24.42
CA GLU A 219 7.64 -11.42 25.17
C GLU A 219 6.35 -11.60 24.36
N ASN A 220 6.06 -10.70 23.43
CA ASN A 220 4.86 -10.70 22.60
C ASN A 220 5.01 -11.44 21.26
N GLU A 221 6.22 -11.81 20.87
CA GLU A 221 6.47 -12.49 19.57
C GLU A 221 5.64 -13.77 19.39
N PRO A 222 5.52 -14.69 20.39
CA PRO A 222 4.69 -15.88 20.25
C PRO A 222 3.20 -15.55 20.06
N ILE A 223 2.72 -14.47 20.67
CA ILE A 223 1.34 -14.01 20.55
C ILE A 223 1.06 -13.46 19.14
N VAL A 224 1.97 -12.61 18.63
CA VAL A 224 1.91 -12.06 17.26
C VAL A 224 1.92 -13.18 16.24
N ARG A 225 2.83 -14.16 16.38
CA ARG A 225 2.94 -15.33 15.50
C ARG A 225 1.63 -16.12 15.46
N ARG A 226 1.04 -16.42 16.61
CA ARG A 226 -0.26 -17.12 16.71
C ARG A 226 -1.37 -16.37 15.97
N HIS A 227 -1.47 -15.05 16.15
CA HIS A 227 -2.48 -14.24 15.47
C HIS A 227 -2.24 -14.17 13.95
N SER A 228 -0.99 -14.08 13.50
CA SER A 228 -0.64 -14.09 12.09
C SER A 228 -1.02 -15.40 11.42
N LEU A 229 -0.69 -16.54 12.01
CA LEU A 229 -1.04 -17.87 11.50
C LEU A 229 -2.56 -18.09 11.44
N ARG A 230 -3.31 -17.76 12.48
CA ARG A 230 -4.78 -17.86 12.48
C ARG A 230 -5.45 -17.02 11.38
N ASN A 231 -4.88 -15.86 11.04
CA ASN A 231 -5.41 -15.04 9.95
C ASN A 231 -5.14 -15.68 8.57
N ILE A 232 -4.05 -16.41 8.44
CA ILE A 232 -3.69 -17.13 7.21
C ILE A 232 -4.60 -18.34 7.01
N GLU A 233 -4.85 -19.13 8.06
CA GLU A 233 -5.76 -20.28 8.03
C GLU A 233 -7.19 -19.88 7.61
N LYS A 234 -7.65 -18.70 8.01
CA LYS A 234 -8.96 -18.17 7.57
C LYS A 234 -9.01 -17.72 6.11
N LEU A 235 -7.89 -17.62 5.43
CA LEU A 235 -7.78 -17.22 4.02
C LEU A 235 -7.63 -18.42 3.08
N ARG A 236 -7.42 -19.61 3.61
CA ARG A 236 -7.46 -20.91 2.91
C ARG A 236 -8.87 -21.45 2.87
#